data_5150791d52d52d6780fc2a54caae3f22
#
_entry.id   5150791d52d52d6780fc2a54caae3f22
#
_cell.length_a   1.000
_cell.length_b   1.000
_cell.length_c   1.000
_cell.angle_alpha   90.00
_cell.angle_beta   90.00
_cell.angle_gamma   90.00
#
_symmetry.space_group_name_H-M   'P 1'
#
loop_
_entity.id
_entity.type
_entity.pdbx_description
1 polymer ?
#
loop_
_entity_poly.entity_id
_entity_poly.type
_entity_poly.pdbx_seq_one_letter_code
_entity_poly.pdbx_strand_id
1 'polypeptide(L)'
;MRILIQEHPFDLGQEAQNFAERQDNAGAIITFTGIVRNTSLGDLKTLAIEHYPAMTEKAISGIAQTAVDKWSLQDALVLHRYGNLAPGEGIMMVATAAAHRSDAFAAADYLMDYLKSRAPFWKKEITASGANWVEAKDSDEQALRRW
;
A
#
# COMPACT_ATOMS: atom_id res chain seq x y z
N MET A 1 2.30 -10.95 10.50
CA MET A 1 2.39 -10.26 9.20
C MET A 1 1.40 -10.87 8.22
N ARG A 2 0.61 -10.03 7.55
CA ARG A 2 -0.35 -10.47 6.51
C ARG A 2 -0.15 -9.65 5.24
N ILE A 3 -0.12 -10.35 4.10
CA ILE A 3 -0.05 -9.75 2.77
C ILE A 3 -1.29 -10.22 2.00
N LEU A 4 -2.10 -9.27 1.56
CA LEU A 4 -3.33 -9.52 0.80
C LEU A 4 -3.26 -8.76 -0.53
N ILE A 5 -3.35 -9.51 -1.63
CA ILE A 5 -3.42 -8.95 -2.98
C ILE A 5 -4.74 -9.43 -3.57
N GLN A 6 -5.67 -8.50 -3.79
CA GLN A 6 -7.05 -8.84 -4.12
C GLN A 6 -7.68 -7.87 -5.11
N GLU A 7 -8.62 -8.32 -5.88
CA GLU A 7 -9.37 -7.49 -6.81
C GLU A 7 -10.55 -6.77 -6.13
N HIS A 8 -11.26 -7.49 -5.25
CA HIS A 8 -12.44 -6.95 -4.59
C HIS A 8 -12.12 -5.83 -3.61
N PRO A 9 -13.06 -4.91 -3.35
CA PRO A 9 -12.90 -3.86 -2.36
C PRO A 9 -12.63 -4.39 -0.96
N PHE A 10 -12.05 -3.55 -0.13
CA PHE A 10 -11.89 -3.82 1.30
C PHE A 10 -12.62 -2.76 2.13
N ASP A 11 -13.11 -3.16 3.28
CA ASP A 11 -13.67 -2.24 4.28
C ASP A 11 -12.54 -1.74 5.17
N LEU A 12 -12.13 -0.49 4.95
CA LEU A 12 -11.05 0.16 5.69
C LEU A 12 -11.26 0.11 7.21
N GLY A 13 -12.46 0.43 7.66
CA GLY A 13 -12.78 0.42 9.10
C GLY A 13 -12.68 -0.97 9.71
N GLN A 14 -13.23 -1.96 9.02
CA GLN A 14 -13.19 -3.35 9.49
C GLN A 14 -11.77 -3.92 9.50
N GLU A 15 -10.97 -3.63 8.46
CA GLU A 15 -9.57 -4.09 8.42
C GLU A 15 -8.73 -3.46 9.53
N ALA A 16 -8.92 -2.16 9.79
CA ALA A 16 -8.25 -1.46 10.88
C ALA A 16 -8.65 -2.04 12.25
N GLN A 17 -9.93 -2.29 12.47
CA GLN A 17 -10.44 -2.88 13.71
C GLN A 17 -9.88 -4.29 13.90
N ASN A 18 -9.97 -5.14 12.89
CA ASN A 18 -9.44 -6.51 12.94
C ASN A 18 -7.93 -6.54 13.22
N PHE A 19 -7.19 -5.60 12.64
CA PHE A 19 -5.76 -5.49 12.90
C PHE A 19 -5.48 -5.12 14.35
N ALA A 20 -6.20 -4.12 14.87
CA ALA A 20 -6.03 -3.66 16.26
C ALA A 20 -6.37 -4.74 17.29
N GLU A 21 -7.46 -5.47 17.08
CA GLU A 21 -7.94 -6.50 18.00
C GLU A 21 -6.96 -7.69 18.19
N ARG A 22 -6.05 -7.88 17.23
CA ARG A 22 -5.03 -8.94 17.33
C ARG A 22 -3.78 -8.51 18.09
N GLN A 23 -3.70 -7.23 18.50
CA GLN A 23 -2.51 -6.71 19.16
C GLN A 23 -2.68 -6.71 20.67
N ASP A 24 -1.81 -7.42 21.39
CA ASP A 24 -1.79 -7.44 22.86
C ASP A 24 -0.57 -6.74 23.46
N ASN A 25 0.51 -6.57 22.69
CA ASN A 25 1.77 -5.97 23.15
C ASN A 25 2.17 -4.69 22.40
N ALA A 26 1.33 -4.19 21.48
CA ALA A 26 1.62 -2.97 20.76
C ALA A 26 1.17 -1.74 21.56
N GLY A 27 2.03 -0.74 21.63
CA GLY A 27 1.68 0.57 22.20
C GLY A 27 1.20 1.57 21.15
N ALA A 28 1.42 1.26 19.85
CA ALA A 28 1.04 2.13 18.76
C ALA A 28 0.68 1.35 17.49
N ILE A 29 -0.35 1.81 16.80
CA ILE A 29 -0.76 1.30 15.50
C ILE A 29 -0.85 2.49 14.55
N ILE A 30 -0.27 2.34 13.37
CA ILE A 30 -0.40 3.30 12.26
C ILE A 30 -1.09 2.59 11.11
N THR A 31 -2.06 3.26 10.51
CA THR A 31 -2.70 2.82 9.27
C THR A 31 -2.55 3.89 8.20
N PHE A 32 -2.27 3.46 6.99
CA PHE A 32 -2.27 4.31 5.80
C PHE A 32 -3.19 3.69 4.77
N THR A 33 -3.99 4.54 4.09
CA THR A 33 -4.84 4.10 2.99
C THR A 33 -4.59 4.98 1.77
N GLY A 34 -4.27 4.33 0.64
CA GLY A 34 -4.19 4.98 -0.65
C GLY A 34 -5.54 4.92 -1.35
N ILE A 35 -5.95 6.03 -1.97
CA ILE A 35 -7.25 6.20 -2.64
C ILE A 35 -7.00 6.60 -4.08
N VAL A 36 -7.86 6.13 -4.99
CA VAL A 36 -7.84 6.56 -6.39
C VAL A 36 -8.21 8.03 -6.47
N ARG A 37 -7.23 8.85 -6.85
CA ARG A 37 -7.43 10.28 -7.06
C ARG A 37 -7.82 10.54 -8.51
N ASN A 38 -8.86 11.36 -8.72
CA ASN A 38 -9.23 11.82 -10.05
C ASN A 38 -8.09 12.63 -10.69
N THR A 39 -8.13 12.76 -12.01
CA THR A 39 -7.23 13.69 -12.74
C THR A 39 -7.58 15.15 -12.40
N SER A 40 -6.67 16.07 -12.70
CA SER A 40 -6.92 17.51 -12.51
C SER A 40 -8.14 18.03 -13.32
N LEU A 41 -8.49 17.35 -14.41
CA LEU A 41 -9.66 17.66 -15.23
C LEU A 41 -10.94 16.99 -14.75
N GLY A 42 -10.85 16.09 -13.77
CA GLY A 42 -12.02 15.37 -13.25
C GLY A 42 -12.59 14.33 -14.21
N ASP A 43 -11.81 13.83 -15.16
CA ASP A 43 -12.24 12.95 -16.25
C ASP A 43 -11.79 11.49 -16.13
N LEU A 44 -11.22 11.10 -14.98
CA LEU A 44 -10.83 9.72 -14.76
C LEU A 44 -12.07 8.82 -14.69
N LYS A 45 -12.13 7.83 -15.57
CA LYS A 45 -13.17 6.78 -15.52
C LYS A 45 -12.72 5.61 -14.69
N THR A 46 -11.50 5.13 -14.95
CA THR A 46 -10.96 3.92 -14.33
C THR A 46 -9.46 4.02 -14.17
N LEU A 47 -8.96 3.62 -13.01
CA LEU A 47 -7.56 3.27 -12.81
C LEU A 47 -7.45 1.74 -12.93
N ALA A 48 -6.80 1.25 -13.96
CA ALA A 48 -6.54 -0.17 -14.15
C ALA A 48 -5.18 -0.52 -13.56
N ILE A 49 -5.16 -1.47 -12.62
CA ILE A 49 -3.95 -1.92 -11.94
C ILE A 49 -3.67 -3.36 -12.34
N GLU A 50 -2.49 -3.61 -12.89
CA GLU A 50 -2.00 -4.92 -13.27
C GLU A 50 -0.80 -5.33 -12.42
N HIS A 51 -0.61 -6.63 -12.23
CA HIS A 51 0.52 -7.17 -11.48
C HIS A 51 0.90 -8.58 -11.96
N TYR A 52 2.05 -9.06 -11.51
CA TYR A 52 2.48 -10.47 -11.69
C TYR A 52 2.33 -11.20 -10.35
N PRO A 53 1.32 -12.09 -10.18
CA PRO A 53 0.92 -12.62 -8.88
C PRO A 53 2.06 -13.15 -8.01
N ALA A 54 2.84 -14.09 -8.51
CA ALA A 54 3.93 -14.69 -7.72
C ALA A 54 5.05 -13.70 -7.38
N MET A 55 5.41 -12.83 -8.32
CA MET A 55 6.46 -11.80 -8.12
C MET A 55 5.99 -10.74 -7.14
N THR A 56 4.74 -10.29 -7.25
CA THR A 56 4.17 -9.25 -6.39
C THR A 56 4.15 -9.70 -4.95
N GLU A 57 3.62 -10.88 -4.68
CA GLU A 57 3.55 -11.43 -3.32
C GLU A 57 4.93 -11.58 -2.70
N LYS A 58 5.89 -12.13 -3.45
CA LYS A 58 7.26 -12.30 -3.00
C LYS A 58 7.94 -10.96 -2.69
N ALA A 59 7.78 -9.98 -3.57
CA ALA A 59 8.38 -8.67 -3.39
C ALA A 59 7.81 -7.95 -2.15
N ILE A 60 6.49 -7.93 -2.00
CA ILE A 60 5.83 -7.29 -0.88
C ILE A 60 6.16 -7.99 0.44
N SER A 61 6.16 -9.33 0.45
CA SER A 61 6.54 -10.10 1.65
C SER A 61 7.95 -9.80 2.10
N GLY A 62 8.91 -9.68 1.16
CA GLY A 62 10.29 -9.31 1.48
C GLY A 62 10.40 -7.90 2.07
N ILE A 63 9.71 -6.93 1.47
CA ILE A 63 9.67 -5.55 1.97
C ILE A 63 9.07 -5.50 3.39
N ALA A 64 7.94 -6.17 3.58
CA ALA A 64 7.25 -6.20 4.88
C ALA A 64 8.09 -6.91 5.96
N GLN A 65 8.75 -8.02 5.62
CA GLN A 65 9.63 -8.72 6.55
C GLN A 65 10.81 -7.85 6.99
N THR A 66 11.41 -7.11 6.05
CA THR A 66 12.48 -6.16 6.37
C THR A 66 12.00 -5.09 7.35
N ALA A 67 10.78 -4.58 7.17
CA ALA A 67 10.20 -3.60 8.10
C ALA A 67 9.98 -4.21 9.49
N VAL A 68 9.41 -5.41 9.55
CA VAL A 68 9.19 -6.15 10.82
C VAL A 68 10.49 -6.32 11.58
N ASP A 69 11.55 -6.75 10.90
CA ASP A 69 12.85 -7.02 11.52
C ASP A 69 13.55 -5.72 11.97
N LYS A 70 13.51 -4.68 11.12
CA LYS A 70 14.21 -3.42 11.38
C LYS A 70 13.64 -2.65 12.56
N TRP A 71 12.33 -2.65 12.73
CA TRP A 71 11.64 -1.89 13.79
C TRP A 71 11.01 -2.78 14.86
N SER A 72 11.32 -4.08 14.87
CA SER A 72 10.77 -5.04 15.84
C SER A 72 9.25 -4.93 15.97
N LEU A 73 8.57 -4.89 14.81
CA LEU A 73 7.11 -4.76 14.79
C LEU A 73 6.44 -6.00 15.40
N GLN A 74 5.37 -5.78 16.15
CA GLN A 74 4.50 -6.85 16.61
C GLN A 74 3.67 -7.44 15.48
N ASP A 75 3.25 -6.60 14.52
CA ASP A 75 2.50 -7.03 13.35
C ASP A 75 2.61 -6.01 12.21
N ALA A 76 2.35 -6.48 11.00
CA ALA A 76 2.23 -5.65 9.81
C ALA A 76 1.18 -6.22 8.87
N LEU A 77 0.44 -5.33 8.21
CA LEU A 77 -0.52 -5.65 7.16
C LEU A 77 -0.18 -4.84 5.92
N VAL A 78 -0.12 -5.51 4.78
CA VAL A 78 -0.14 -4.87 3.46
C VAL A 78 -1.28 -5.47 2.66
N LEU A 79 -2.25 -4.65 2.31
CA LEU A 79 -3.36 -5.01 1.44
C LEU A 79 -3.28 -4.16 0.18
N HIS A 80 -3.29 -4.76 -0.98
CA HIS A 80 -3.25 -4.03 -2.25
C HIS A 80 -4.23 -4.62 -3.24
N ARG A 81 -5.01 -3.75 -3.89
CA ARG A 81 -5.95 -4.15 -4.92
C ARG A 81 -5.31 -4.12 -6.30
N TYR A 82 -5.86 -4.90 -7.20
CA TYR A 82 -5.62 -4.85 -8.63
C TYR A 82 -6.96 -4.85 -9.38
N GLY A 83 -6.90 -4.77 -10.72
CA GLY A 83 -8.10 -4.69 -11.55
C GLY A 83 -8.54 -3.24 -11.78
N ASN A 84 -9.80 -3.05 -12.06
CA ASN A 84 -10.37 -1.75 -12.41
C ASN A 84 -10.98 -1.06 -11.19
N LEU A 85 -10.46 0.12 -10.86
CA LEU A 85 -10.89 0.92 -9.73
C LEU A 85 -11.44 2.27 -10.20
N ALA A 86 -12.50 2.74 -9.57
CA ALA A 86 -13.08 4.06 -9.82
C ALA A 86 -12.47 5.12 -8.90
N PRO A 87 -12.54 6.42 -9.27
CA PRO A 87 -12.14 7.52 -8.39
C PRO A 87 -12.82 7.43 -7.01
N GLY A 88 -12.05 7.65 -5.96
CA GLY A 88 -12.53 7.57 -4.57
C GLY A 88 -12.43 6.19 -3.93
N GLU A 89 -12.24 5.13 -4.72
CA GLU A 89 -12.05 3.78 -4.15
C GLU A 89 -10.69 3.62 -3.49
N GLY A 90 -10.63 2.82 -2.43
CA GLY A 90 -9.38 2.43 -1.78
C GLY A 90 -8.54 1.55 -2.72
N ILE A 91 -7.27 1.90 -2.87
CA ILE A 91 -6.29 1.13 -3.66
C ILE A 91 -5.61 0.11 -2.76
N MET A 92 -5.14 0.58 -1.61
CA MET A 92 -4.29 -0.22 -0.74
C MET A 92 -4.36 0.28 0.69
N MET A 93 -3.95 -0.56 1.60
CA MET A 93 -3.83 -0.25 3.02
C MET A 93 -2.55 -0.85 3.57
N VAL A 94 -1.87 -0.08 4.41
CA VAL A 94 -0.75 -0.55 5.24
C VAL A 94 -1.13 -0.35 6.69
N ALA A 95 -0.84 -1.32 7.54
CA ALA A 95 -0.92 -1.14 8.98
C ALA A 95 0.35 -1.68 9.64
N THR A 96 0.85 -0.96 10.63
CA THR A 96 2.00 -1.35 11.44
C THR A 96 1.67 -1.27 12.93
N ALA A 97 2.13 -2.26 13.69
CA ALA A 97 1.98 -2.28 15.14
C ALA A 97 3.35 -2.39 15.79
N ALA A 98 3.67 -1.47 16.69
CA ALA A 98 4.95 -1.42 17.39
C ALA A 98 4.76 -1.05 18.86
N ALA A 99 5.78 -1.32 19.67
CA ALA A 99 5.78 -0.90 21.08
C ALA A 99 5.69 0.62 21.22
N HIS A 100 6.35 1.36 20.32
CA HIS A 100 6.43 2.83 20.34
C HIS A 100 6.00 3.43 18.99
N ARG A 101 5.36 4.62 19.07
CA ARG A 101 4.86 5.31 17.88
C ARG A 101 5.94 5.63 16.83
N SER A 102 7.16 5.94 17.27
CA SER A 102 8.26 6.25 16.36
C SER A 102 8.56 5.11 15.39
N ASP A 103 8.56 3.88 15.90
CA ASP A 103 8.82 2.69 15.09
C ASP A 103 7.64 2.39 14.17
N ALA A 104 6.41 2.54 14.67
CA ALA A 104 5.21 2.34 13.86
C ALA A 104 5.14 3.32 12.68
N PHE A 105 5.43 4.61 12.90
CA PHE A 105 5.49 5.62 11.84
C PHE A 105 6.62 5.35 10.86
N ALA A 106 7.83 5.10 11.36
CA ALA A 106 8.99 4.84 10.50
C ALA A 106 8.78 3.62 9.61
N ALA A 107 8.24 2.55 10.16
CA ALA A 107 7.95 1.33 9.42
C ALA A 107 6.86 1.54 8.35
N ALA A 108 5.80 2.28 8.67
CA ALA A 108 4.74 2.58 7.71
C ALA A 108 5.27 3.43 6.56
N ASP A 109 6.08 4.43 6.84
CA ASP A 109 6.69 5.30 5.83
C ASP A 109 7.68 4.52 4.93
N TYR A 110 8.52 3.68 5.53
CA TYR A 110 9.38 2.76 4.80
C TYR A 110 8.59 1.84 3.85
N LEU A 111 7.54 1.22 4.36
CA LEU A 111 6.68 0.35 3.56
C LEU A 111 6.11 1.10 2.35
N MET A 112 5.63 2.31 2.55
CA MET A 112 5.08 3.12 1.46
C MET A 112 6.11 3.48 0.41
N ASP A 113 7.31 3.89 0.81
CA ASP A 113 8.38 4.22 -0.13
C ASP A 113 8.77 3.01 -0.99
N TYR A 114 8.95 1.85 -0.37
CA TYR A 114 9.32 0.65 -1.11
C TYR A 114 8.18 0.08 -1.95
N LEU A 115 6.94 0.12 -1.46
CA LEU A 115 5.78 -0.34 -2.23
C LEU A 115 5.57 0.50 -3.48
N LYS A 116 5.81 1.80 -3.41
CA LYS A 116 5.69 2.68 -4.58
C LYS A 116 6.77 2.43 -5.64
N SER A 117 7.96 2.00 -5.23
CA SER A 117 9.11 1.91 -6.13
C SER A 117 9.48 0.47 -6.50
N ARG A 118 9.17 -0.51 -5.66
CA ARG A 118 9.66 -1.88 -5.82
C ARG A 118 8.57 -2.95 -5.93
N ALA A 119 7.32 -2.62 -5.59
CA ALA A 119 6.23 -3.56 -5.82
C ALA A 119 5.86 -3.58 -7.31
N PRO A 120 5.77 -4.76 -7.94
CA PRO A 120 5.54 -4.87 -9.37
C PRO A 120 4.06 -4.70 -9.74
N PHE A 121 3.58 -3.46 -9.60
CA PHE A 121 2.29 -3.02 -10.08
C PHE A 121 2.45 -2.04 -11.24
N TRP A 122 1.58 -2.16 -12.24
CA TRP A 122 1.46 -1.23 -13.34
C TRP A 122 0.08 -0.60 -13.31
N LYS A 123 0.01 0.72 -13.48
CA LYS A 123 -1.23 1.48 -13.41
C LYS A 123 -1.47 2.19 -14.73
N LYS A 124 -2.70 2.11 -15.20
CA LYS A 124 -3.15 2.78 -16.42
C LYS A 124 -4.38 3.62 -16.10
N GLU A 125 -4.31 4.91 -16.40
CA GLU A 125 -5.44 5.82 -16.29
C GLU A 125 -6.29 5.76 -17.57
N ILE A 126 -7.59 5.48 -17.44
CA ILE A 126 -8.54 5.45 -18.53
C ILE A 126 -9.47 6.66 -18.38
N THR A 127 -9.43 7.55 -19.35
CA THR A 127 -10.25 8.78 -19.43
C THR A 127 -11.08 8.77 -20.72
N ALA A 128 -11.91 9.80 -20.91
CA ALA A 128 -12.69 9.98 -22.14
C ALA A 128 -11.80 10.11 -23.39
N SER A 129 -10.56 10.62 -23.23
CA SER A 129 -9.60 10.83 -24.32
C SER A 129 -8.68 9.63 -24.60
N GLY A 130 -8.79 8.55 -23.84
CA GLY A 130 -7.98 7.35 -24.05
C GLY A 130 -7.36 6.80 -22.78
N ALA A 131 -6.37 5.91 -22.94
CA ALA A 131 -5.69 5.23 -21.85
C ALA A 131 -4.21 5.59 -21.85
N ASN A 132 -3.67 5.92 -20.68
CA ASN A 132 -2.26 6.27 -20.48
C ASN A 132 -1.68 5.52 -19.28
N TRP A 133 -0.52 4.89 -19.47
CA TRP A 133 0.23 4.30 -18.37
C TRP A 133 0.74 5.39 -17.42
N VAL A 134 0.61 5.15 -16.12
CA VAL A 134 1.17 6.03 -15.09
C VAL A 134 2.65 5.70 -14.95
N GLU A 135 3.52 6.69 -15.19
CA GLU A 135 4.95 6.53 -15.03
C GLU A 135 5.37 6.60 -13.56
N ALA A 136 6.44 5.86 -13.22
CA ALA A 136 7.10 5.97 -11.93
C ALA A 136 7.66 7.38 -11.75
N LYS A 137 7.50 7.94 -10.55
CA LYS A 137 8.02 9.28 -10.24
C LYS A 137 9.46 9.19 -9.73
N ASP A 138 10.33 10.07 -10.19
CA ASP A 138 11.71 10.19 -9.68
C ASP A 138 11.73 10.47 -8.17
N SER A 139 10.74 11.21 -7.66
CA SER A 139 10.60 11.48 -6.22
C SER A 139 10.40 10.21 -5.40
N ASP A 140 9.74 9.19 -5.94
CA ASP A 140 9.53 7.92 -5.27
C ASP A 140 10.84 7.12 -5.17
N GLU A 141 11.67 7.13 -6.21
CA GLU A 141 13.02 6.55 -6.17
C GLU A 141 13.95 7.30 -5.21
N GLN A 142 13.88 8.64 -5.19
CA GLN A 142 14.68 9.44 -4.27
C GLN A 142 14.32 9.19 -2.80
N ALA A 143 13.05 8.93 -2.51
CA ALA A 143 12.58 8.65 -1.16
C ALA A 143 13.25 7.40 -0.56
N LEU A 144 13.66 6.41 -1.38
CA LEU A 144 14.37 5.22 -0.91
C LEU A 144 15.74 5.53 -0.29
N ARG A 145 16.34 6.67 -0.62
CA ARG A 145 17.69 7.02 -0.16
C ARG A 145 17.80 7.29 1.34
N ARG A 146 16.65 7.52 2.01
CA ARG A 146 16.61 7.74 3.46
C ARG A 146 16.63 6.45 4.28
N TRP A 147 16.53 5.31 3.64
CA TRP A 147 16.50 3.98 4.26
C TRP A 147 17.79 3.18 3.98
#